data_8d1a4c679e5891bcd5dcb01ab92d64af
#
_entry.id   8d1a4c679e5891bcd5dcb01ab92d64af
#
_cell.length_a   1.000
_cell.length_b   1.000
_cell.length_c   1.000
_cell.angle_alpha   90.00
_cell.angle_beta   90.00
_cell.angle_gamma   90.00
#
_symmetry.space_group_name_H-M   'P 1'
#
loop_
_entity.id
_entity.type
_entity.pdbx_description
1 polymer ?
#
loop_
_entity_poly.entity_id
_entity_poly.type
_entity_poly.pdbx_seq_one_letter_code
_entity_poly.pdbx_strand_id
1 'polypeptide(L)'
;HTPTRRQRQMCIRDRPNDILVKDKKIGGILVEKEIQKEITRTIIGIGININIKKQESWWGDLSNYNLETKRNELINQILLEFISMSKNMNPNWMNEWRDSCIHMNKKIIIEVGNSFKKEAFFKDIDENGNAIIETDKGKKVMSSGEISIKGVY
;
A
#
# COMPACT_ATOMS: atom_id res chain seq x y z
N HIS A 1 17.46 26.63 -7.98
CA HIS A 1 17.32 25.43 -8.84
C HIS A 1 15.95 24.83 -8.62
N THR A 2 15.03 25.09 -9.53
CA THR A 2 13.73 24.44 -9.58
C THR A 2 13.96 23.02 -10.12
N PRO A 3 13.55 21.95 -9.41
CA PRO A 3 13.74 20.59 -9.91
C PRO A 3 12.93 20.40 -11.19
N THR A 4 13.60 19.88 -12.21
CA THR A 4 12.98 19.62 -13.52
C THR A 4 11.79 18.66 -13.39
N ARG A 5 10.80 18.82 -14.26
CA ARG A 5 9.53 18.07 -14.30
C ARG A 5 9.71 16.53 -14.23
N ARG A 6 10.83 16.00 -14.72
CA ARG A 6 11.21 14.57 -14.64
C ARG A 6 11.52 14.08 -13.21
N GLN A 7 12.10 14.91 -12.35
CA GLN A 7 12.43 14.54 -10.98
C GLN A 7 11.20 14.45 -10.05
N ARG A 8 10.12 15.18 -10.37
CA ARG A 8 8.85 15.10 -9.62
C ARG A 8 8.04 13.84 -9.91
N GLN A 9 8.20 13.23 -11.08
CA GLN A 9 7.45 12.02 -11.47
C GLN A 9 7.94 10.73 -10.78
N MET A 10 9.18 10.71 -10.28
CA MET A 10 9.79 9.50 -9.70
C MET A 10 9.44 9.26 -8.23
N CYS A 11 8.74 10.17 -7.56
CA CYS A 11 8.58 10.14 -6.09
C CYS A 11 7.20 9.74 -5.55
N ILE A 12 6.22 9.36 -6.39
CA ILE A 12 4.82 9.25 -5.91
C ILE A 12 4.16 7.91 -6.23
N ARG A 13 4.87 6.99 -6.90
CA ARG A 13 4.32 5.69 -7.26
C ARG A 13 4.72 4.65 -6.23
N ASP A 14 3.73 3.86 -5.83
CA ASP A 14 3.91 2.54 -5.23
C ASP A 14 4.32 2.54 -3.75
N ARG A 15 3.42 3.01 -2.90
CA ARG A 15 3.47 2.70 -1.47
C ARG A 15 2.75 1.37 -1.21
N PRO A 16 3.15 0.58 -0.19
CA PRO A 16 2.50 -0.70 0.15
C PRO A 16 0.99 -0.60 0.42
N ASN A 17 0.51 0.57 0.77
CA ASN A 17 -0.90 0.87 1.04
C ASN A 17 -1.65 1.43 -0.18
N ASP A 18 -1.02 1.50 -1.35
CA ASP A 18 -1.67 1.96 -2.57
C ASP A 18 -2.39 0.79 -3.26
N ILE A 19 -3.62 1.02 -3.69
CA ILE A 19 -4.39 0.06 -4.48
C ILE A 19 -4.21 0.41 -5.94
N LEU A 20 -3.64 -0.54 -6.70
CA LEU A 20 -3.29 -0.36 -8.10
C LEU A 20 -4.11 -1.28 -9.00
N VAL A 21 -4.53 -0.78 -10.15
CA VAL A 21 -5.11 -1.57 -11.23
C VAL A 21 -4.43 -1.15 -12.54
N LYS A 22 -3.82 -2.10 -13.25
CA LYS A 22 -3.08 -1.85 -14.49
C LYS A 22 -2.14 -0.63 -14.38
N ASP A 23 -1.29 -0.63 -13.36
CA ASP A 23 -0.32 0.43 -13.07
C ASP A 23 -0.90 1.82 -12.76
N LYS A 24 -2.21 1.92 -12.53
CA LYS A 24 -2.87 3.14 -12.09
C LYS A 24 -3.31 3.02 -10.64
N LYS A 25 -2.99 4.03 -9.85
CA LYS A 25 -3.46 4.11 -8.48
C LYS A 25 -4.95 4.49 -8.46
N ILE A 26 -5.78 3.58 -8.01
CA ILE A 26 -7.21 3.78 -7.85
C ILE A 26 -7.63 4.04 -6.40
N GLY A 27 -6.74 3.86 -5.46
CA GLY A 27 -7.08 4.07 -4.05
C GLY A 27 -5.89 3.89 -3.12
N GLY A 28 -6.16 3.93 -1.83
CA GLY A 28 -5.18 3.68 -0.79
C GLY A 28 -5.83 3.30 0.53
N ILE A 29 -5.08 2.60 1.36
CA ILE A 29 -5.49 2.17 2.70
C ILE A 29 -4.56 2.82 3.71
N LEU A 30 -5.14 3.41 4.76
CA LEU A 30 -4.41 3.93 5.91
C LEU A 30 -4.84 3.14 7.15
N VAL A 31 -3.88 2.60 7.87
CA VAL A 31 -4.14 1.90 9.12
C VAL A 31 -3.43 2.64 10.25
N GLU A 32 -4.21 3.07 11.23
CA GLU A 32 -3.71 3.72 12.43
C GLU A 32 -4.05 2.86 13.66
N LYS A 33 -3.12 2.75 14.57
CA LYS A 33 -3.28 1.97 15.80
C LYS A 33 -3.13 2.88 17.00
N GLU A 34 -4.17 2.92 17.82
CA GLU A 34 -4.21 3.67 19.08
C GLU A 34 -4.21 2.68 20.24
N ILE A 35 -3.27 2.84 21.16
CA ILE A 35 -3.18 2.01 22.36
C ILE A 35 -3.50 2.86 23.58
N GLN A 36 -4.61 2.55 24.24
CA GLN A 36 -5.01 3.20 25.50
C GLN A 36 -5.15 2.12 26.58
N LYS A 37 -4.20 2.10 27.52
CA LYS A 37 -4.12 1.07 28.59
C LYS A 37 -4.12 -0.34 27.97
N GLU A 38 -5.17 -1.13 28.25
CA GLU A 38 -5.32 -2.50 27.76
C GLU A 38 -6.14 -2.60 26.47
N ILE A 39 -6.66 -1.47 25.97
CA ILE A 39 -7.50 -1.43 24.77
C ILE A 39 -6.65 -0.98 23.58
N THR A 40 -6.61 -1.82 22.56
CA THR A 40 -6.07 -1.45 21.26
C THR A 40 -7.21 -1.16 20.29
N ARG A 41 -7.21 0.03 19.71
CA ARG A 41 -8.12 0.42 18.63
C ARG A 41 -7.33 0.45 17.32
N THR A 42 -7.90 -0.14 16.29
CA THR A 42 -7.38 -0.03 14.93
C THR A 42 -8.35 0.75 14.09
N ILE A 43 -7.87 1.84 13.49
CA ILE A 43 -8.65 2.69 12.59
C ILE A 43 -8.17 2.39 11.18
N ILE A 44 -9.08 2.02 10.30
CA ILE A 44 -8.77 1.71 8.90
C ILE A 44 -9.48 2.70 8.01
N GLY A 45 -8.72 3.59 7.37
CA GLY A 45 -9.19 4.49 6.35
C GLY A 45 -9.01 3.87 4.96
N ILE A 46 -10.07 3.81 4.16
CA ILE A 46 -10.02 3.31 2.78
C ILE A 46 -10.49 4.42 1.85
N GLY A 47 -9.61 4.87 0.96
CA GLY A 47 -9.92 5.84 -0.08
C GLY A 47 -9.93 5.17 -1.45
N ILE A 48 -11.03 5.31 -2.21
CA ILE A 48 -11.14 4.76 -3.57
C ILE A 48 -11.61 5.85 -4.53
N ASN A 49 -10.91 6.00 -5.63
CA ASN A 49 -11.26 6.89 -6.72
C ASN A 49 -12.37 6.24 -7.56
N ILE A 50 -13.60 6.70 -7.41
CA ILE A 50 -14.73 6.19 -8.19
C ILE A 50 -14.77 6.88 -9.56
N ASN A 51 -14.71 8.21 -9.55
CA ASN A 51 -14.68 9.05 -10.75
C ASN A 51 -13.97 10.35 -10.40
N ILE A 52 -12.81 10.63 -10.97
CA ILE A 52 -12.02 11.83 -10.71
C ILE A 52 -11.93 12.72 -11.94
N LYS A 53 -12.26 14.01 -11.75
CA LYS A 53 -12.30 15.00 -12.85
C LYS A 53 -10.90 15.41 -13.33
N LYS A 54 -9.86 15.32 -12.49
CA LYS A 54 -8.48 15.72 -12.77
C LYS A 54 -7.57 14.55 -12.49
N GLN A 55 -6.89 14.06 -13.53
CA GLN A 55 -6.03 12.87 -13.41
C GLN A 55 -4.58 13.26 -13.63
N GLU A 56 -3.75 12.95 -12.65
CA GLU A 56 -2.32 12.81 -12.91
C GLU A 56 -2.10 11.55 -13.75
N SER A 57 -1.02 11.50 -14.51
CA SER A 57 -0.76 10.39 -15.46
C SER A 57 -0.73 9.01 -14.81
N TRP A 58 -0.54 8.93 -13.51
CA TRP A 58 -0.43 7.72 -12.70
C TRP A 58 -1.67 7.44 -11.83
N TRP A 59 -2.66 8.34 -11.82
CA TRP A 59 -3.95 8.12 -11.16
C TRP A 59 -4.91 7.41 -12.09
N GLY A 60 -5.75 6.57 -11.52
CA GLY A 60 -6.90 5.96 -12.14
C GLY A 60 -8.11 6.03 -11.24
N ASP A 61 -9.23 5.65 -11.78
CA ASP A 61 -10.48 5.49 -11.04
C ASP A 61 -11.28 4.31 -11.60
N LEU A 62 -12.36 3.95 -10.92
CA LEU A 62 -13.18 2.80 -11.30
C LEU A 62 -13.94 3.02 -12.62
N SER A 63 -14.19 4.26 -13.04
CA SER A 63 -14.89 4.55 -14.30
C SER A 63 -14.08 4.09 -15.51
N ASN A 64 -12.76 4.05 -15.42
CA ASN A 64 -11.87 3.58 -16.48
C ASN A 64 -12.01 2.08 -16.80
N TYR A 65 -12.70 1.33 -15.94
CA TYR A 65 -12.85 -0.13 -16.05
C TYR A 65 -14.29 -0.56 -16.33
N ASN A 66 -15.17 0.37 -16.76
CA ASN A 66 -16.60 0.13 -16.99
C ASN A 66 -17.33 -0.45 -15.78
N LEU A 67 -16.85 -0.17 -14.60
CA LEU A 67 -17.51 -0.56 -13.35
C LEU A 67 -18.49 0.57 -13.00
N GLU A 68 -19.75 0.42 -13.37
CA GLU A 68 -20.84 1.25 -12.86
C GLU A 68 -21.07 0.94 -11.37
N THR A 69 -20.08 1.32 -10.57
CA THR A 69 -20.10 1.00 -9.14
C THR A 69 -20.84 2.09 -8.39
N LYS A 70 -21.99 1.77 -7.88
CA LYS A 70 -22.67 2.67 -6.95
C LYS A 70 -21.88 2.73 -5.65
N ARG A 71 -21.53 3.93 -5.22
CA ARG A 71 -20.70 4.17 -4.03
C ARG A 71 -21.16 3.36 -2.81
N ASN A 72 -22.46 3.36 -2.53
CA ASN A 72 -22.99 2.68 -1.35
C ASN A 72 -22.91 1.14 -1.46
N GLU A 73 -23.07 0.59 -2.66
CA GLU A 73 -22.91 -0.85 -2.90
C GLU A 73 -21.46 -1.27 -2.68
N LEU A 74 -20.49 -0.47 -3.17
CA LEU A 74 -19.07 -0.73 -2.94
C LEU A 74 -18.72 -0.68 -1.44
N ILE A 75 -19.21 0.33 -0.71
CA ILE A 75 -18.99 0.44 0.73
C ILE A 75 -19.55 -0.79 1.46
N ASN A 76 -20.76 -1.20 1.13
CA ASN A 76 -21.39 -2.36 1.74
C ASN A 76 -20.60 -3.65 1.47
N GLN A 77 -20.13 -3.85 0.24
CA GLN A 77 -19.31 -5.02 -0.10
C GLN A 77 -18.00 -5.03 0.69
N ILE A 78 -17.30 -3.91 0.76
CA ILE A 78 -16.05 -3.79 1.54
C ILE A 78 -16.30 -4.10 3.02
N LEU A 79 -17.38 -3.57 3.60
CA LEU A 79 -17.71 -3.82 5.00
C LEU A 79 -18.06 -5.30 5.26
N LEU A 80 -18.82 -5.93 4.37
CA LEU A 80 -19.17 -7.34 4.49
C LEU A 80 -17.93 -8.24 4.41
N GLU A 81 -17.05 -7.98 3.46
CA GLU A 81 -15.78 -8.71 3.34
C GLU A 81 -14.91 -8.51 4.58
N PHE A 82 -14.79 -7.28 5.07
CA PHE A 82 -14.01 -6.97 6.28
C PHE A 82 -14.56 -7.72 7.51
N ILE A 83 -15.89 -7.74 7.70
CA ILE A 83 -16.53 -8.47 8.79
C ILE A 83 -16.31 -9.98 8.64
N SER A 84 -16.40 -10.50 7.42
CA SER A 84 -16.13 -11.91 7.12
C SER A 84 -14.70 -12.29 7.48
N MET A 85 -13.72 -11.50 7.03
CA MET A 85 -12.30 -11.71 7.32
C MET A 85 -12.00 -11.61 8.82
N SER A 86 -12.65 -10.69 9.55
CA SER A 86 -12.45 -10.55 10.99
C SER A 86 -12.91 -11.74 11.81
N LYS A 87 -13.89 -12.49 11.30
CA LYS A 87 -14.41 -13.71 11.94
C LYS A 87 -13.65 -14.97 11.56
N ASN A 88 -13.20 -15.04 10.32
CA ASN A 88 -12.55 -16.20 9.74
C ASN A 88 -11.31 -15.74 8.95
N MET A 89 -10.18 -15.58 9.65
CA MET A 89 -8.94 -15.25 8.97
C MET A 89 -8.54 -16.39 8.02
N ASN A 90 -8.37 -16.07 6.75
CA ASN A 90 -7.89 -17.04 5.77
C ASN A 90 -6.47 -17.47 6.13
N PRO A 91 -6.20 -18.76 6.42
CA PRO A 91 -4.84 -19.20 6.76
C PRO A 91 -3.84 -19.01 5.61
N ASN A 92 -4.32 -18.84 4.38
CA ASN A 92 -3.48 -18.62 3.20
C ASN A 92 -3.30 -17.12 2.85
N TRP A 93 -3.70 -16.19 3.72
CA TRP A 93 -3.68 -14.74 3.45
C TRP A 93 -2.31 -14.21 3.02
N MET A 94 -1.22 -14.75 3.55
CA MET A 94 0.14 -14.32 3.18
C MET A 94 0.46 -14.63 1.72
N ASN A 95 0.04 -15.79 1.20
CA ASN A 95 0.26 -16.14 -0.20
C ASN A 95 -0.59 -15.27 -1.13
N GLU A 96 -1.87 -15.06 -0.80
CA GLU A 96 -2.74 -14.16 -1.55
C GLU A 96 -2.20 -12.73 -1.57
N TRP A 97 -1.64 -12.26 -0.45
CA TRP A 97 -0.99 -10.97 -0.36
C TRP A 97 0.25 -10.92 -1.24
N ARG A 98 1.12 -11.96 -1.22
CA ARG A 98 2.33 -12.04 -2.05
C ARG A 98 2.00 -11.97 -3.53
N ASP A 99 0.97 -12.71 -3.96
CA ASP A 99 0.51 -12.72 -5.35
C ASP A 99 0.01 -11.36 -5.83
N SER A 100 -0.51 -10.55 -4.91
CA SER A 100 -1.01 -9.21 -5.18
C SER A 100 0.05 -8.12 -5.03
N CYS A 101 1.20 -8.42 -4.39
CA CYS A 101 2.22 -7.44 -4.05
C CYS A 101 3.12 -7.14 -5.24
N ILE A 102 3.02 -5.93 -5.79
CA ILE A 102 3.85 -5.49 -6.92
C ILE A 102 5.33 -5.32 -6.59
N HIS A 103 5.69 -5.23 -5.31
CA HIS A 103 7.06 -5.03 -4.85
C HIS A 103 7.89 -6.32 -4.74
N MET A 104 7.25 -7.49 -4.81
CA MET A 104 7.93 -8.77 -4.60
C MET A 104 9.16 -8.93 -5.48
N ASN A 105 10.31 -9.15 -4.83
CA ASN A 105 11.63 -9.30 -5.46
C ASN A 105 12.10 -8.10 -6.30
N LYS A 106 11.50 -6.92 -6.11
CA LYS A 106 11.90 -5.71 -6.83
C LYS A 106 12.71 -4.76 -5.95
N LYS A 107 13.45 -3.90 -6.64
CA LYS A 107 14.21 -2.82 -6.02
C LYS A 107 13.25 -1.74 -5.50
N ILE A 108 13.48 -1.33 -4.28
CA ILE A 108 12.70 -0.31 -3.58
C ILE A 108 13.62 0.74 -2.96
N ILE A 109 13.07 1.90 -2.67
CA ILE A 109 13.68 2.89 -1.80
C ILE A 109 12.98 2.82 -0.45
N ILE A 110 13.75 2.66 0.61
CA ILE A 110 13.27 2.78 1.99
C ILE A 110 13.63 4.16 2.53
N GLU A 111 12.67 4.79 3.19
CA GLU A 111 12.88 6.05 3.91
C GLU A 111 12.74 5.76 5.40
N VAL A 112 13.80 6.03 6.17
CA VAL A 112 13.84 5.88 7.62
C VAL A 112 13.90 7.25 8.25
N GLY A 113 12.82 7.67 8.93
CA GLY A 113 12.68 9.03 9.43
C GLY A 113 12.67 10.06 8.30
N ASN A 114 13.02 11.32 8.61
CA ASN A 114 12.91 12.42 7.64
C ASN A 114 14.12 12.58 6.70
N SER A 115 15.16 11.76 6.78
CA SER A 115 16.43 12.09 6.13
C SER A 115 17.19 10.95 5.46
N PHE A 116 16.82 9.71 5.64
CA PHE A 116 17.61 8.58 5.13
C PHE A 116 16.86 7.81 4.06
N LYS A 117 17.33 7.94 2.81
CA LYS A 117 16.87 7.12 1.68
C LYS A 117 17.91 6.06 1.40
N LYS A 118 17.52 4.79 1.42
CA LYS A 118 18.37 3.66 1.09
C LYS A 118 17.70 2.74 0.08
N GLU A 119 18.48 2.25 -0.87
CA GLU A 119 18.03 1.20 -1.79
C GLU A 119 18.05 -0.15 -1.08
N ALA A 120 17.04 -0.96 -1.37
CA ALA A 120 16.90 -2.33 -0.91
C ALA A 120 16.09 -3.15 -1.90
N PHE A 121 16.05 -4.47 -1.71
CA PHE A 121 15.11 -5.34 -2.41
C PHE A 121 14.01 -5.76 -1.43
N PHE A 122 12.76 -5.63 -1.87
CA PHE A 122 11.63 -6.16 -1.11
C PHE A 122 11.56 -7.67 -1.31
N LYS A 123 11.66 -8.43 -0.24
CA LYS A 123 11.72 -9.90 -0.32
C LYS A 123 10.43 -10.58 0.10
N ASP A 124 9.82 -10.12 1.16
CA ASP A 124 8.61 -10.75 1.72
C ASP A 124 7.99 -9.91 2.83
N ILE A 125 6.98 -10.45 3.47
CA ILE A 125 6.46 -10.03 4.77
C ILE A 125 6.55 -11.20 5.76
N ASP A 126 6.63 -10.88 7.05
CA ASP A 126 6.50 -11.86 8.12
C ASP A 126 5.02 -12.05 8.54
N GLU A 127 4.78 -12.95 9.49
CA GLU A 127 3.45 -13.25 10.03
C GLU A 127 2.75 -12.05 10.70
N ASN A 128 3.51 -11.04 11.10
CA ASN A 128 3.02 -9.80 11.69
C ASN A 128 2.82 -8.68 10.64
N GLY A 129 3.08 -8.96 9.36
CA GLY A 129 3.00 -7.99 8.27
C GLY A 129 4.19 -7.05 8.19
N ASN A 130 5.29 -7.31 8.91
CA ASN A 130 6.51 -6.52 8.78
C ASN A 130 7.22 -6.83 7.46
N ALA A 131 7.81 -5.81 6.84
CA ALA A 131 8.54 -5.97 5.58
C ALA A 131 9.87 -6.68 5.80
N ILE A 132 10.14 -7.72 5.02
CA ILE A 132 11.44 -8.37 4.93
C ILE A 132 12.16 -7.79 3.71
N ILE A 133 13.23 -7.07 3.96
CA ILE A 133 14.04 -6.41 2.93
C ILE A 133 15.45 -6.99 2.89
N GLU A 134 16.09 -6.91 1.74
CA GLU A 134 17.49 -7.25 1.56
C GLU A 134 18.31 -6.02 1.16
N THR A 135 19.36 -5.75 1.88
CA THR A 135 20.30 -4.66 1.68
C THR A 135 21.69 -5.22 1.43
N ASP A 136 22.66 -4.35 1.12
CA ASP A 136 24.09 -4.65 1.09
C ASP A 136 24.64 -5.32 2.38
N LYS A 137 23.95 -5.09 3.51
CA LYS A 137 24.30 -5.66 4.84
C LYS A 137 23.49 -6.91 5.20
N GLY A 138 22.74 -7.49 4.24
CA GLY A 138 21.92 -8.67 4.44
C GLY A 138 20.43 -8.37 4.65
N LYS A 139 19.70 -9.41 5.04
CA LYS A 139 18.24 -9.33 5.29
C LYS A 139 17.93 -8.61 6.58
N LYS A 140 16.86 -7.81 6.56
CA LYS A 140 16.32 -7.10 7.73
C LYS A 140 14.81 -7.18 7.72
N VAL A 141 14.23 -7.25 8.92
CA VAL A 141 12.79 -7.09 9.17
C VAL A 141 12.54 -5.66 9.62
N MET A 142 11.57 -4.99 9.02
CA MET A 142 11.25 -3.58 9.26
C MET A 142 9.76 -3.43 9.52
N SER A 143 9.39 -2.78 10.60
CA SER A 143 7.99 -2.51 10.91
C SER A 143 7.43 -1.34 10.09
N SER A 144 6.12 -1.33 9.86
CA SER A 144 5.44 -0.30 9.06
C SER A 144 5.55 1.11 9.64
N GLY A 145 5.77 1.25 10.96
CA GLY A 145 5.97 2.53 11.62
C GLY A 145 7.38 3.10 11.49
N GLU A 146 8.36 2.28 11.09
CA GLU A 146 9.77 2.66 11.03
C GLU A 146 10.21 3.12 9.64
N ILE A 147 9.53 2.65 8.62
CA ILE A 147 9.91 2.90 7.22
C ILE A 147 8.74 3.28 6.33
N SER A 148 9.05 4.06 5.30
CA SER A 148 8.22 4.22 4.12
C SER A 148 8.89 3.51 2.94
N ILE A 149 8.13 2.73 2.20
CA ILE A 149 8.60 1.97 1.03
C ILE A 149 8.09 2.64 -0.24
N LYS A 150 8.96 2.76 -1.24
CA LYS A 150 8.61 3.25 -2.58
C LYS A 150 9.23 2.34 -3.63
N GLY A 151 8.46 1.95 -4.64
CA GLY A 151 8.96 1.25 -5.80
C GLY A 151 9.82 2.15 -6.71
N VAL A 152 10.75 1.57 -7.45
CA VAL A 152 11.65 2.25 -8.41
C VAL A 152 11.65 1.57 -9.78
N TYR A 153 10.53 1.01 -10.21
CA TYR A 153 10.37 0.27 -11.47
C TYR A 153 9.21 0.81 -12.31
#